data_7751dd8a5fffc5138b0d66616247528e
#
_entry.id   7751dd8a5fffc5138b0d66616247528e
#
_cell.length_a   1.000
_cell.length_b   1.000
_cell.length_c   1.000
_cell.angle_alpha   90.00
_cell.angle_beta   90.00
_cell.angle_gamma   90.00
#
_symmetry.space_group_name_H-M   'P 1'
#
loop_
_entity.id
_entity.type
_entity.pdbx_description
1 polymer ?
#
loop_
_entity_poly.entity_id
_entity_poly.type
_entity_poly.pdbx_seq_one_letter_code
_entity_poly.pdbx_strand_id
1 'polypeptide(L)'
;LCLLTPFIHFKNTPNGVFLLHFNTMKLLSKLSLPFIFFTALLTLECAAQDWPNLNRYREANKAIMEMRKNDSEDARKNWVVFMGNSITQNWASLDPQFFSENDYIGRGISGQTSSQMLLRFRQDVIHLAPKAVVILAGTNDIAGNTGPTSIDMIMDNIKSMTELAQANQIKVVLCSVLPANRYGWSPEVQPADTIIALNELIKDYARSKRLVYVDFYTALVDEQKGLNPNYGRDSVHPNLDGYKVMEPLVVKGIKRALSRP
;
A
#
# COMPACT_ATOMS: atom_id res chain seq x y z
N LEU A 1 -26.84 9.79 -25.40
CA LEU A 1 -28.11 9.39 -24.75
C LEU A 1 -29.28 9.92 -25.58
N CYS A 2 -29.91 9.09 -26.41
CA CYS A 2 -31.18 9.40 -27.05
C CYS A 2 -32.18 8.36 -26.56
N LEU A 3 -33.15 8.85 -25.79
CA LEU A 3 -34.29 8.10 -25.32
C LEU A 3 -35.22 7.77 -26.50
N LEU A 4 -35.39 6.51 -26.85
CA LEU A 4 -36.42 6.01 -27.75
C LEU A 4 -37.68 5.87 -26.91
N THR A 5 -38.62 6.82 -27.08
CA THR A 5 -39.99 6.68 -26.60
C THR A 5 -40.78 5.78 -27.58
N PRO A 6 -41.52 4.79 -27.12
CA PRO A 6 -42.38 4.00 -28.01
C PRO A 6 -43.64 4.82 -28.39
N PHE A 7 -43.85 4.98 -29.69
CA PHE A 7 -45.11 5.53 -30.19
C PHE A 7 -46.25 4.55 -29.97
N ILE A 8 -47.23 4.93 -29.15
CA ILE A 8 -48.46 4.22 -28.93
C ILE A 8 -49.48 4.76 -29.92
N HIS A 9 -49.94 3.92 -30.87
CA HIS A 9 -51.00 4.27 -31.81
C HIS A 9 -52.33 3.70 -31.26
N PHE A 10 -53.29 4.59 -30.97
CA PHE A 10 -54.61 4.20 -30.53
C PHE A 10 -55.56 4.10 -31.76
N LYS A 11 -56.19 2.96 -31.95
CA LYS A 11 -57.35 2.81 -32.85
C LYS A 11 -58.57 2.51 -32.00
N ASN A 12 -59.56 3.39 -32.06
CA ASN A 12 -60.86 3.16 -31.46
C ASN A 12 -61.71 2.21 -32.32
N THR A 13 -62.23 1.15 -31.69
CA THR A 13 -63.26 0.29 -32.28
C THR A 13 -64.61 0.46 -31.55
N PRO A 14 -65.76 0.30 -32.19
CA PRO A 14 -67.07 0.71 -31.66
C PRO A 14 -67.62 -0.12 -30.48
N ASN A 15 -66.97 -1.15 -30.01
CA ASN A 15 -67.52 -2.11 -29.02
C ASN A 15 -66.63 -2.30 -27.76
N GLY A 16 -65.79 -1.33 -27.35
CA GLY A 16 -65.22 -1.27 -25.99
C GLY A 16 -64.40 -2.48 -25.53
N VAL A 17 -63.91 -3.34 -26.42
CA VAL A 17 -63.02 -4.46 -26.05
C VAL A 17 -61.61 -4.16 -26.47
N PHE A 18 -60.71 -4.00 -25.48
CA PHE A 18 -59.29 -3.81 -25.70
C PHE A 18 -58.62 -5.15 -26.01
N LEU A 19 -58.20 -5.37 -27.25
CA LEU A 19 -57.31 -6.47 -27.63
C LEU A 19 -55.88 -5.92 -27.82
N LEU A 20 -55.03 -6.18 -26.86
CA LEU A 20 -53.58 -5.98 -26.99
C LEU A 20 -53.00 -7.13 -27.84
N HIS A 21 -52.76 -6.85 -29.10
CA HIS A 21 -52.01 -7.79 -29.97
C HIS A 21 -50.51 -7.40 -29.85
N PHE A 22 -49.77 -8.16 -29.09
CA PHE A 22 -48.31 -8.09 -29.09
C PHE A 22 -47.78 -8.90 -30.28
N ASN A 23 -47.33 -8.22 -31.31
CA ASN A 23 -46.62 -8.82 -32.42
C ASN A 23 -45.15 -9.03 -32.05
N THR A 24 -44.89 -9.91 -31.07
CA THR A 24 -43.57 -10.11 -30.46
C THR A 24 -42.64 -11.06 -31.22
N MET A 25 -43.13 -11.71 -32.28
CA MET A 25 -42.34 -12.79 -32.91
C MET A 25 -41.47 -12.40 -34.11
N LYS A 26 -41.55 -11.18 -34.63
CA LYS A 26 -40.67 -10.73 -35.74
C LYS A 26 -39.51 -9.80 -35.35
N LEU A 27 -39.45 -9.35 -34.08
CA LEU A 27 -38.37 -8.48 -33.62
C LEU A 27 -37.22 -9.29 -33.01
N LEU A 28 -37.47 -10.50 -32.54
CA LEU A 28 -36.45 -11.33 -31.88
C LEU A 28 -35.46 -12.00 -32.82
N SER A 29 -35.78 -12.16 -34.11
CA SER A 29 -34.89 -12.84 -35.06
C SER A 29 -33.82 -11.97 -35.68
N LYS A 30 -33.87 -10.61 -35.51
CA LYS A 30 -32.86 -9.69 -36.03
C LYS A 30 -31.95 -9.09 -34.95
N LEU A 31 -32.27 -9.29 -33.68
CA LEU A 31 -31.50 -8.78 -32.54
C LEU A 31 -30.62 -9.83 -31.88
N SER A 32 -30.67 -11.08 -32.32
CA SER A 32 -30.07 -12.19 -31.57
C SER A 32 -28.57 -12.32 -31.71
N LEU A 33 -27.94 -12.01 -32.84
CA LEU A 33 -26.51 -12.20 -32.99
C LEU A 33 -25.65 -11.05 -32.38
N PRO A 34 -25.93 -9.75 -32.62
CA PRO A 34 -25.14 -8.68 -32.02
C PRO A 34 -25.38 -8.53 -30.51
N PHE A 35 -26.57 -8.89 -30.00
CA PHE A 35 -26.86 -8.78 -28.57
C PHE A 35 -26.20 -9.91 -27.76
N ILE A 36 -26.11 -11.11 -28.32
CA ILE A 36 -25.38 -12.24 -27.71
C ILE A 36 -23.86 -11.96 -27.72
N PHE A 37 -23.33 -11.33 -28.79
CA PHE A 37 -21.94 -10.92 -28.83
C PHE A 37 -21.63 -9.78 -27.86
N PHE A 38 -22.55 -8.83 -27.66
CA PHE A 38 -22.39 -7.73 -26.70
C PHE A 38 -22.53 -8.19 -25.26
N THR A 39 -23.40 -9.13 -24.94
CA THR A 39 -23.49 -9.74 -23.62
C THR A 39 -22.31 -10.67 -23.33
N ALA A 40 -21.77 -11.39 -24.33
CA ALA A 40 -20.57 -12.20 -24.17
C ALA A 40 -19.30 -11.36 -23.96
N LEU A 41 -19.23 -10.13 -24.52
CA LEU A 41 -18.13 -9.18 -24.21
C LEU A 41 -18.26 -8.54 -22.81
N LEU A 42 -19.46 -8.48 -22.24
CA LEU A 42 -19.68 -7.94 -20.88
C LEU A 42 -19.42 -8.97 -19.77
N THR A 43 -19.25 -10.24 -20.12
CA THR A 43 -18.79 -11.30 -19.21
C THR A 43 -17.27 -11.48 -19.23
N LEU A 44 -16.50 -10.52 -19.74
CA LEU A 44 -15.13 -10.39 -19.31
C LEU A 44 -15.19 -10.24 -17.79
N GLU A 45 -14.92 -11.33 -17.11
CA GLU A 45 -14.77 -11.37 -15.66
C GLU A 45 -13.87 -10.20 -15.30
N CYS A 46 -14.47 -9.15 -14.76
CA CYS A 46 -13.72 -8.15 -14.01
C CYS A 46 -13.26 -8.90 -12.76
N ALA A 47 -12.20 -9.70 -12.92
CA ALA A 47 -11.51 -10.29 -11.79
C ALA A 47 -11.17 -9.10 -10.90
N ALA A 48 -11.87 -9.00 -9.77
CA ALA A 48 -11.66 -7.92 -8.83
C ALA A 48 -10.15 -7.88 -8.52
N GLN A 49 -9.49 -6.84 -9.00
CA GLN A 49 -8.06 -6.69 -8.82
C GLN A 49 -7.78 -6.65 -7.32
N ASP A 50 -6.90 -7.51 -6.83
CA ASP A 50 -6.37 -7.43 -5.47
C ASP A 50 -5.51 -6.17 -5.33
N TRP A 51 -6.19 -5.01 -5.29
CA TRP A 51 -5.56 -3.69 -5.29
C TRP A 51 -4.51 -3.49 -4.19
N PRO A 52 -4.72 -3.96 -2.93
CA PRO A 52 -3.70 -3.89 -1.90
C PRO A 52 -2.71 -5.06 -1.95
N ASN A 53 -2.83 -5.98 -2.90
CA ASN A 53 -1.99 -7.17 -3.06
C ASN A 53 -1.97 -8.05 -1.79
N LEU A 54 -3.16 -8.36 -1.25
CA LEU A 54 -3.36 -9.14 -0.02
C LEU A 54 -2.80 -10.56 -0.13
N ASN A 55 -2.69 -11.08 -1.36
CA ASN A 55 -2.18 -12.42 -1.60
C ASN A 55 -0.65 -12.51 -1.54
N ARG A 56 0.07 -11.38 -1.64
CA ARG A 56 1.53 -11.34 -1.79
C ARG A 56 2.29 -12.12 -0.73
N TYR A 57 1.90 -11.98 0.53
CA TYR A 57 2.59 -12.59 1.67
C TYR A 57 1.76 -13.66 2.39
N ARG A 58 0.60 -14.04 1.84
CA ARG A 58 -0.34 -14.97 2.50
C ARG A 58 0.31 -16.28 2.95
N GLU A 59 1.00 -16.97 2.07
CA GLU A 59 1.63 -18.25 2.40
C GLU A 59 2.83 -18.07 3.34
N ALA A 60 3.65 -17.03 3.13
CA ALA A 60 4.75 -16.70 4.03
C ALA A 60 4.25 -16.33 5.44
N ASN A 61 3.14 -15.58 5.54
CA ASN A 61 2.52 -15.24 6.82
C ASN A 61 1.99 -16.51 7.52
N LYS A 62 1.35 -17.41 6.77
CA LYS A 62 0.85 -18.68 7.28
C LYS A 62 1.99 -19.55 7.83
N ALA A 63 3.10 -19.68 7.07
CA ALA A 63 4.26 -20.42 7.54
C ALA A 63 4.83 -19.85 8.85
N ILE A 64 4.96 -18.53 8.95
CA ILE A 64 5.40 -17.85 10.19
C ILE A 64 4.45 -18.12 11.35
N MET A 65 3.14 -18.03 11.13
CA MET A 65 2.14 -18.29 12.17
C MET A 65 2.16 -19.76 12.63
N GLU A 66 2.38 -20.71 11.73
CA GLU A 66 2.52 -22.14 12.09
C GLU A 66 3.79 -22.38 12.92
N MET A 67 4.92 -21.81 12.54
CA MET A 67 6.15 -21.90 13.34
C MET A 67 5.94 -21.39 14.76
N ARG A 68 5.17 -20.31 14.93
CA ARG A 68 4.89 -19.71 16.25
C ARG A 68 3.98 -20.52 17.15
N LYS A 69 3.14 -21.41 16.62
CA LYS A 69 2.27 -22.26 17.45
C LYS A 69 3.06 -23.21 18.33
N ASN A 70 4.26 -23.56 17.87
CA ASN A 70 5.14 -24.53 18.56
C ASN A 70 6.17 -23.84 19.48
N ASP A 71 6.26 -22.50 19.43
CA ASP A 71 7.24 -21.76 20.22
C ASP A 71 6.67 -21.43 21.60
N SER A 72 7.45 -21.70 22.67
CA SER A 72 7.18 -21.17 23.99
C SER A 72 7.18 -19.62 23.95
N GLU A 73 6.49 -18.98 24.90
CA GLU A 73 6.37 -17.51 24.94
C GLU A 73 7.74 -16.81 25.02
N ASP A 74 8.72 -17.45 25.68
CA ASP A 74 10.11 -16.98 25.78
C ASP A 74 10.92 -17.20 24.49
N ALA A 75 10.55 -18.19 23.68
CA ALA A 75 11.17 -18.45 22.36
C ALA A 75 10.61 -17.53 21.25
N ARG A 76 9.56 -16.76 21.52
CA ARG A 76 9.03 -15.73 20.63
C ARG A 76 10.05 -14.60 20.56
N LYS A 77 11.09 -14.85 19.80
CA LYS A 77 12.17 -13.91 19.52
C LYS A 77 11.65 -12.53 19.18
N ASN A 78 12.47 -11.52 19.31
CA ASN A 78 12.16 -10.11 19.12
C ASN A 78 11.87 -9.76 17.65
N TRP A 79 10.96 -10.51 17.02
CA TRP A 79 10.60 -10.29 15.62
C TRP A 79 10.13 -8.86 15.39
N VAL A 80 10.67 -8.27 14.35
CA VAL A 80 10.30 -6.93 13.90
C VAL A 80 9.85 -7.00 12.46
N VAL A 81 8.67 -6.48 12.19
CA VAL A 81 8.17 -6.40 10.82
C VAL A 81 8.57 -5.06 10.21
N PHE A 82 9.12 -5.09 9.00
CA PHE A 82 9.41 -3.91 8.18
C PHE A 82 8.28 -3.74 7.17
N MET A 83 7.34 -2.84 7.45
CA MET A 83 6.23 -2.49 6.57
C MET A 83 6.64 -1.36 5.66
N GLY A 84 6.49 -1.54 4.34
CA GLY A 84 6.88 -0.51 3.38
C GLY A 84 6.56 -0.85 1.92
N ASN A 85 7.24 -0.16 1.03
CA ASN A 85 7.10 -0.25 -0.43
C ASN A 85 8.31 -0.96 -1.09
N SER A 86 8.69 -0.54 -2.32
CA SER A 86 9.86 -1.05 -3.05
C SER A 86 11.16 -0.87 -2.28
N ILE A 87 11.33 0.19 -1.52
CA ILE A 87 12.53 0.44 -0.72
C ILE A 87 12.69 -0.69 0.31
N THR A 88 11.64 -1.01 1.04
CA THR A 88 11.65 -2.13 2.01
C THR A 88 11.77 -3.50 1.33
N GLN A 89 11.11 -3.70 0.19
CA GLN A 89 11.22 -4.96 -0.57
C GLN A 89 12.64 -5.19 -1.07
N ASN A 90 13.25 -4.16 -1.66
CA ASN A 90 14.61 -4.23 -2.20
C ASN A 90 15.63 -4.43 -1.08
N TRP A 91 15.43 -3.82 0.10
CA TRP A 91 16.31 -4.03 1.25
C TRP A 91 16.37 -5.50 1.64
N ALA A 92 15.22 -6.14 1.83
CA ALA A 92 15.17 -7.55 2.17
C ALA A 92 15.74 -8.47 1.07
N SER A 93 15.73 -8.02 -0.20
CA SER A 93 16.28 -8.77 -1.33
C SER A 93 17.77 -8.58 -1.53
N LEU A 94 18.29 -7.36 -1.29
CA LEU A 94 19.71 -7.02 -1.48
C LEU A 94 20.58 -7.39 -0.28
N ASP A 95 19.99 -7.38 0.91
CA ASP A 95 20.66 -7.78 2.14
C ASP A 95 19.80 -8.75 2.98
N PRO A 96 19.56 -9.96 2.48
CA PRO A 96 18.78 -10.95 3.21
C PRO A 96 19.42 -11.36 4.55
N GLN A 97 20.76 -11.25 4.65
CA GLN A 97 21.50 -11.56 5.86
C GLN A 97 21.15 -10.61 7.00
N PHE A 98 21.04 -9.31 6.73
CA PHE A 98 20.60 -8.32 7.72
C PHE A 98 19.25 -8.68 8.32
N PHE A 99 18.32 -9.17 7.51
CA PHE A 99 17.00 -9.59 7.99
C PHE A 99 17.04 -10.88 8.79
N SER A 100 17.74 -11.90 8.29
CA SER A 100 17.77 -13.21 8.95
C SER A 100 18.55 -13.22 10.28
N GLU A 101 19.66 -12.48 10.38
CA GLU A 101 20.46 -12.41 11.60
C GLU A 101 19.82 -11.62 12.74
N ASN A 102 18.84 -10.76 12.42
CA ASN A 102 18.16 -9.90 13.38
C ASN A 102 16.71 -10.35 13.68
N ASP A 103 16.25 -11.47 13.15
CA ASP A 103 14.85 -11.91 13.22
C ASP A 103 13.87 -10.87 12.62
N TYR A 104 14.25 -10.17 11.55
CA TYR A 104 13.44 -9.17 10.88
C TYR A 104 12.63 -9.79 9.73
N ILE A 105 11.41 -9.31 9.55
CA ILE A 105 10.46 -9.80 8.55
C ILE A 105 10.16 -8.67 7.56
N GLY A 106 10.64 -8.78 6.32
CA GLY A 106 10.34 -7.83 5.25
C GLY A 106 8.90 -7.99 4.76
N ARG A 107 8.15 -6.91 4.76
CA ARG A 107 6.78 -6.80 4.23
C ARG A 107 6.65 -5.58 3.31
N GLY A 108 7.65 -5.38 2.46
CA GLY A 108 7.65 -4.37 1.42
C GLY A 108 6.97 -4.87 0.15
N ILE A 109 6.18 -4.03 -0.52
CA ILE A 109 5.60 -4.31 -1.84
C ILE A 109 5.85 -3.11 -2.76
N SER A 110 6.54 -3.34 -3.88
CA SER A 110 6.88 -2.30 -4.84
C SER A 110 5.65 -1.53 -5.33
N GLY A 111 5.81 -0.21 -5.47
CA GLY A 111 4.77 0.70 -5.97
C GLY A 111 3.66 1.05 -4.98
N GLN A 112 3.59 0.40 -3.82
CA GLN A 112 2.50 0.62 -2.88
C GLN A 112 2.56 1.97 -2.18
N THR A 113 1.36 2.55 -2.04
CA THR A 113 1.06 3.74 -1.25
C THR A 113 0.68 3.38 0.19
N SER A 114 0.63 4.37 1.07
CA SER A 114 0.26 4.20 2.47
C SER A 114 -1.14 3.62 2.66
N SER A 115 -2.10 3.94 1.78
CA SER A 115 -3.46 3.39 1.79
C SER A 115 -3.48 1.88 1.52
N GLN A 116 -2.70 1.40 0.55
CA GLN A 116 -2.56 -0.03 0.27
C GLN A 116 -1.86 -0.77 1.43
N MET A 117 -0.86 -0.15 2.04
CA MET A 117 -0.20 -0.69 3.23
C MET A 117 -1.16 -0.83 4.41
N LEU A 118 -2.02 0.17 4.65
CA LEU A 118 -3.04 0.14 5.70
C LEU A 118 -4.01 -1.03 5.51
N LEU A 119 -4.48 -1.28 4.29
CA LEU A 119 -5.42 -2.38 4.00
C LEU A 119 -4.83 -3.77 4.31
N ARG A 120 -3.53 -3.97 4.09
CA ARG A 120 -2.85 -5.24 4.40
C ARG A 120 -2.18 -5.30 5.78
N PHE A 121 -2.24 -4.21 6.55
CA PHE A 121 -1.53 -4.08 7.82
C PHE A 121 -1.91 -5.16 8.84
N ARG A 122 -3.19 -5.52 8.91
CA ARG A 122 -3.65 -6.55 9.82
C ARG A 122 -3.04 -7.91 9.53
N GLN A 123 -3.06 -8.36 8.26
CA GLN A 123 -2.54 -9.68 7.91
C GLN A 123 -1.01 -9.75 7.89
N ASP A 124 -0.34 -8.66 7.50
CA ASP A 124 1.11 -8.65 7.27
C ASP A 124 1.91 -8.17 8.50
N VAL A 125 1.23 -7.59 9.50
CA VAL A 125 1.85 -7.13 10.74
C VAL A 125 1.14 -7.73 11.96
N ILE A 126 -0.14 -7.41 12.15
CA ILE A 126 -0.82 -7.72 13.42
C ILE A 126 -0.93 -9.22 13.65
N HIS A 127 -1.33 -10.01 12.64
CA HIS A 127 -1.46 -11.46 12.77
C HIS A 127 -0.09 -12.14 13.00
N LEU A 128 1.00 -11.51 12.62
CA LEU A 128 2.34 -12.00 12.92
C LEU A 128 2.75 -11.71 14.36
N ALA A 129 2.03 -10.84 15.06
CA ALA A 129 2.24 -10.43 16.45
C ALA A 129 3.73 -10.14 16.76
N PRO A 130 4.42 -9.26 16.01
CA PRO A 130 5.81 -8.91 16.25
C PRO A 130 5.95 -8.08 17.54
N LYS A 131 7.16 -7.95 18.07
CA LYS A 131 7.44 -7.02 19.17
C LYS A 131 7.42 -5.56 18.70
N ALA A 132 7.82 -5.30 17.46
CA ALA A 132 7.80 -3.96 16.87
C ALA A 132 7.50 -4.01 15.36
N VAL A 133 7.05 -2.88 14.86
CA VAL A 133 6.92 -2.62 13.41
C VAL A 133 7.71 -1.36 13.05
N VAL A 134 8.49 -1.45 11.98
CA VAL A 134 9.14 -0.32 11.30
C VAL A 134 8.26 0.08 10.12
N ILE A 135 7.82 1.34 10.06
CA ILE A 135 6.94 1.85 9.01
C ILE A 135 7.72 2.87 8.17
N LEU A 136 7.86 2.57 6.88
CA LEU A 136 8.48 3.43 5.86
C LEU A 136 7.48 3.61 4.70
N ALA A 137 6.79 4.73 4.66
CA ALA A 137 5.69 5.02 3.72
C ALA A 137 5.68 6.48 3.29
N GLY A 138 5.13 6.77 2.10
CA GLY A 138 4.86 8.13 1.61
C GLY A 138 5.44 8.43 0.22
N THR A 139 6.53 7.82 -0.20
CA THR A 139 7.18 8.08 -1.51
C THR A 139 6.20 7.91 -2.68
N ASN A 140 5.52 6.77 -2.74
CA ASN A 140 4.59 6.46 -3.86
C ASN A 140 3.28 7.24 -3.77
N ASP A 141 2.90 7.66 -2.58
CA ASP A 141 1.76 8.56 -2.36
C ASP A 141 2.06 9.93 -2.99
N ILE A 142 3.24 10.50 -2.68
CA ILE A 142 3.71 11.77 -3.27
C ILE A 142 3.84 11.65 -4.79
N ALA A 143 4.28 10.50 -5.30
CA ALA A 143 4.38 10.22 -6.73
C ALA A 143 3.00 10.06 -7.42
N GLY A 144 1.90 9.97 -6.66
CA GLY A 144 0.55 9.81 -7.20
C GLY A 144 0.25 8.41 -7.74
N ASN A 145 0.94 7.35 -7.29
CA ASN A 145 0.79 5.99 -7.83
C ASN A 145 -0.64 5.44 -7.78
N THR A 146 -1.46 5.92 -6.87
CA THR A 146 -2.89 5.52 -6.74
C THR A 146 -3.85 6.70 -6.91
N GLY A 147 -3.38 7.74 -7.60
CA GLY A 147 -4.10 8.98 -7.81
C GLY A 147 -3.66 10.11 -6.86
N PRO A 148 -4.26 11.30 -6.99
CA PRO A 148 -3.90 12.47 -6.19
C PRO A 148 -4.05 12.20 -4.69
N THR A 149 -3.04 12.57 -3.91
CA THR A 149 -3.00 12.36 -2.47
C THR A 149 -2.44 13.60 -1.78
N SER A 150 -3.05 14.03 -0.67
CA SER A 150 -2.50 15.10 0.17
C SER A 150 -1.57 14.55 1.24
N ILE A 151 -0.70 15.41 1.79
CA ILE A 151 0.15 15.05 2.92
C ILE A 151 -0.69 14.62 4.14
N ASP A 152 -1.83 15.25 4.37
CA ASP A 152 -2.74 14.89 5.47
C ASP A 152 -3.30 13.48 5.31
N MET A 153 -3.68 13.08 4.09
CA MET A 153 -4.14 11.71 3.81
C MET A 153 -3.03 10.67 4.05
N ILE A 154 -1.79 11.00 3.69
CA ILE A 154 -0.63 10.13 3.97
C ILE A 154 -0.46 9.99 5.49
N MET A 155 -0.50 11.11 6.21
CA MET A 155 -0.39 11.13 7.66
C MET A 155 -1.50 10.36 8.36
N ASP A 156 -2.74 10.44 7.86
CA ASP A 156 -3.88 9.70 8.44
C ASP A 156 -3.71 8.18 8.27
N ASN A 157 -3.17 7.73 7.15
CA ASN A 157 -2.81 6.31 6.96
C ASN A 157 -1.68 5.88 7.91
N ILE A 158 -0.63 6.70 8.08
CA ILE A 158 0.48 6.42 9.01
C ILE A 158 -0.02 6.39 10.46
N LYS A 159 -0.88 7.34 10.86
CA LYS A 159 -1.52 7.36 12.20
C LYS A 159 -2.36 6.11 12.41
N SER A 160 -3.20 5.74 11.43
CA SER A 160 -4.05 4.55 11.51
C SER A 160 -3.24 3.27 11.69
N MET A 161 -2.16 3.08 10.91
CA MET A 161 -1.25 1.93 11.08
C MET A 161 -0.59 1.95 12.48
N THR A 162 -0.20 3.11 12.96
CA THR A 162 0.40 3.30 14.29
C THR A 162 -0.57 2.93 15.40
N GLU A 163 -1.80 3.42 15.34
CA GLU A 163 -2.86 3.15 16.32
C GLU A 163 -3.26 1.67 16.32
N LEU A 164 -3.36 1.05 15.14
CA LEU A 164 -3.59 -0.39 15.02
C LEU A 164 -2.46 -1.20 15.66
N ALA A 165 -1.19 -0.81 15.45
CA ALA A 165 -0.06 -1.48 16.08
C ALA A 165 -0.11 -1.34 17.61
N GLN A 166 -0.30 -0.12 18.12
CA GLN A 166 -0.37 0.16 19.56
C GLN A 166 -1.53 -0.57 20.23
N ALA A 167 -2.71 -0.61 19.63
CA ALA A 167 -3.88 -1.35 20.12
C ALA A 167 -3.63 -2.87 20.23
N ASN A 168 -2.63 -3.38 19.50
CA ASN A 168 -2.19 -4.78 19.56
C ASN A 168 -0.84 -4.95 20.29
N GLN A 169 -0.44 -3.98 21.10
CA GLN A 169 0.78 -4.00 21.94
C GLN A 169 2.08 -4.13 21.12
N ILE A 170 2.06 -3.72 19.86
CA ILE A 170 3.22 -3.71 18.96
C ILE A 170 3.90 -2.34 19.07
N LYS A 171 5.19 -2.31 19.40
CA LYS A 171 5.98 -1.07 19.42
C LYS A 171 6.15 -0.53 18.00
N VAL A 172 6.16 0.79 17.83
CA VAL A 172 6.22 1.42 16.52
C VAL A 172 7.49 2.24 16.37
N VAL A 173 8.16 2.05 15.24
CA VAL A 173 9.26 2.86 14.75
C VAL A 173 8.81 3.52 13.45
N LEU A 174 8.70 4.84 13.44
CA LEU A 174 8.39 5.62 12.25
C LEU A 174 9.67 6.09 11.60
N CYS A 175 9.78 5.91 10.28
CA CYS A 175 10.94 6.34 9.51
C CYS A 175 10.61 7.57 8.67
N SER A 176 11.60 8.43 8.46
CA SER A 176 11.51 9.45 7.41
C SER A 176 11.36 8.81 6.04
N VAL A 177 10.60 9.43 5.15
CA VAL A 177 10.67 9.18 3.71
C VAL A 177 12.08 9.54 3.24
N LEU A 178 12.66 8.71 2.38
CA LEU A 178 13.99 8.93 1.82
C LEU A 178 14.00 10.17 0.91
N PRO A 179 15.15 10.83 0.76
CA PRO A 179 15.26 11.96 -0.14
C PRO A 179 15.03 11.53 -1.58
N ALA A 180 14.31 12.35 -2.33
CA ALA A 180 14.18 12.27 -3.77
C ALA A 180 13.84 13.66 -4.32
N ASN A 181 14.52 14.10 -5.35
CA ASN A 181 14.24 15.37 -6.04
C ASN A 181 13.50 15.18 -7.37
N ARG A 182 13.32 13.93 -7.80
CA ARG A 182 12.57 13.55 -8.99
C ARG A 182 12.10 12.09 -8.89
N TYR A 183 11.01 11.78 -9.59
CA TYR A 183 10.55 10.42 -9.83
C TYR A 183 10.66 10.09 -11.32
N GLY A 184 11.38 9.02 -11.69
CA GLY A 184 11.57 8.64 -13.08
C GLY A 184 10.27 8.22 -13.79
N TRP A 185 9.29 7.76 -13.02
CA TRP A 185 7.97 7.33 -13.51
C TRP A 185 6.87 8.41 -13.40
N SER A 186 7.14 9.53 -12.73
CA SER A 186 6.22 10.67 -12.52
C SER A 186 7.02 11.97 -12.63
N PRO A 187 7.57 12.29 -13.82
CA PRO A 187 8.55 13.37 -13.99
C PRO A 187 7.97 14.77 -13.76
N GLU A 188 6.66 14.91 -13.78
CA GLU A 188 5.93 16.15 -13.51
C GLU A 188 5.89 16.50 -12.00
N VAL A 189 6.15 15.52 -11.14
CA VAL A 189 6.13 15.71 -9.68
C VAL A 189 7.50 16.22 -9.20
N GLN A 190 7.49 17.30 -8.41
CA GLN A 190 8.66 17.85 -7.71
C GLN A 190 8.60 17.45 -6.24
N PRO A 191 9.17 16.28 -5.83
CA PRO A 191 8.86 15.69 -4.53
C PRO A 191 9.64 16.29 -3.35
N ALA A 192 10.76 16.93 -3.59
CA ALA A 192 11.74 17.26 -2.54
C ALA A 192 11.14 18.03 -1.35
N ASP A 193 10.45 19.14 -1.62
CA ASP A 193 9.87 19.96 -0.54
C ASP A 193 8.67 19.26 0.13
N THR A 194 7.91 18.48 -0.62
CA THR A 194 6.80 17.67 -0.09
C THR A 194 7.32 16.56 0.83
N ILE A 195 8.43 15.91 0.48
CA ILE A 195 9.10 14.91 1.33
C ILE A 195 9.57 15.55 2.65
N ILE A 196 10.19 16.73 2.58
CA ILE A 196 10.65 17.45 3.77
C ILE A 196 9.46 17.79 4.68
N ALA A 197 8.39 18.34 4.12
CA ALA A 197 7.20 18.69 4.87
C ALA A 197 6.55 17.46 5.52
N LEU A 198 6.42 16.36 4.79
CA LEU A 198 5.89 15.10 5.33
C LEU A 198 6.79 14.55 6.46
N ASN A 199 8.11 14.61 6.30
CA ASN A 199 9.05 14.13 7.31
C ASN A 199 8.95 14.92 8.63
N GLU A 200 8.76 16.24 8.57
CA GLU A 200 8.52 17.03 9.79
C GLU A 200 7.19 16.63 10.47
N LEU A 201 6.13 16.39 9.72
CA LEU A 201 4.86 15.91 10.29
C LEU A 201 5.00 14.53 10.93
N ILE A 202 5.70 13.60 10.30
CA ILE A 202 5.96 12.25 10.86
C ILE A 202 6.76 12.37 12.17
N LYS A 203 7.79 13.19 12.17
CA LYS A 203 8.65 13.45 13.32
C LYS A 203 7.88 14.09 14.49
N ASP A 204 7.06 15.09 14.21
CA ASP A 204 6.24 15.76 15.21
C ASP A 204 5.18 14.82 15.79
N TYR A 205 4.53 14.01 14.95
CA TYR A 205 3.61 12.98 15.40
C TYR A 205 4.32 11.95 16.27
N ALA A 206 5.49 11.46 15.86
CA ALA A 206 6.27 10.53 16.66
C ALA A 206 6.62 11.12 18.03
N ARG A 207 7.03 12.40 18.08
CA ARG A 207 7.33 13.12 19.32
C ARG A 207 6.09 13.24 20.20
N SER A 208 4.94 13.65 19.65
CA SER A 208 3.68 13.82 20.39
C SER A 208 3.18 12.52 21.03
N LYS A 209 3.37 11.39 20.35
CA LYS A 209 2.98 10.05 20.79
C LYS A 209 4.10 9.31 21.54
N ARG A 210 5.23 9.95 21.79
CA ARG A 210 6.42 9.34 22.41
C ARG A 210 6.89 8.08 21.67
N LEU A 211 6.77 8.06 20.33
CA LEU A 211 7.28 6.99 19.47
C LEU A 211 8.75 7.23 19.13
N VAL A 212 9.36 6.22 18.51
CA VAL A 212 10.70 6.36 17.94
C VAL A 212 10.56 6.84 16.49
N TYR A 213 11.32 7.90 16.16
CA TYR A 213 11.53 8.36 14.81
C TYR A 213 12.97 8.03 14.40
N VAL A 214 13.14 7.48 13.19
CA VAL A 214 14.43 7.18 12.56
C VAL A 214 14.57 8.06 11.33
N ASP A 215 15.61 8.89 11.35
CA ASP A 215 15.91 9.82 10.27
C ASP A 215 16.88 9.21 9.25
N PHE A 216 16.33 8.62 8.20
CA PHE A 216 17.10 8.18 7.04
C PHE A 216 17.37 9.33 6.06
N TYR A 217 16.48 10.35 6.04
CA TYR A 217 16.59 11.46 5.11
C TYR A 217 17.92 12.19 5.26
N THR A 218 18.24 12.62 6.46
CA THR A 218 19.48 13.36 6.75
C THR A 218 20.73 12.55 6.44
N ALA A 219 20.69 11.24 6.59
CA ALA A 219 21.83 10.36 6.33
C ALA A 219 22.10 10.11 4.84
N LEU A 220 21.07 10.29 3.98
CA LEU A 220 21.12 9.90 2.56
C LEU A 220 20.96 11.07 1.59
N VAL A 221 20.64 12.27 2.06
CA VAL A 221 20.35 13.43 1.20
C VAL A 221 21.64 14.01 0.60
N ASP A 222 21.53 14.45 -0.66
CA ASP A 222 22.56 15.27 -1.34
C ASP A 222 22.24 16.78 -1.23
N GLU A 223 23.12 17.59 -1.84
CA GLU A 223 22.97 19.06 -1.87
C GLU A 223 21.76 19.54 -2.67
N GLN A 224 21.20 18.71 -3.58
CA GLN A 224 20.02 19.01 -4.39
C GLN A 224 18.73 18.46 -3.77
N LYS A 225 18.73 18.08 -2.49
CA LYS A 225 17.61 17.45 -1.79
C LYS A 225 17.19 16.10 -2.40
N GLY A 226 18.05 15.47 -3.19
CA GLY A 226 17.89 14.16 -3.80
C GLY A 226 18.56 13.06 -3.00
N LEU A 227 18.34 11.81 -3.43
CA LEU A 227 19.12 10.68 -2.91
C LEU A 227 20.56 10.80 -3.43
N ASN A 228 21.52 10.81 -2.49
CA ASN A 228 22.94 10.88 -2.82
C ASN A 228 23.32 9.74 -3.78
N PRO A 229 23.90 10.05 -4.95
CA PRO A 229 24.22 9.05 -5.98
C PRO A 229 25.13 7.92 -5.50
N ASN A 230 25.96 8.14 -4.49
CA ASN A 230 26.79 7.09 -3.89
C ASN A 230 25.94 6.03 -3.18
N TYR A 231 24.77 6.39 -2.70
CA TYR A 231 23.84 5.53 -1.95
C TYR A 231 22.61 5.10 -2.76
N GLY A 232 22.42 5.66 -3.97
CA GLY A 232 21.30 5.37 -4.84
C GLY A 232 21.65 4.44 -5.98
N ARG A 233 20.72 3.54 -6.32
CA ARG A 233 20.71 2.81 -7.59
C ARG A 233 20.05 3.65 -8.69
N ASP A 234 19.13 4.48 -8.28
CA ASP A 234 18.44 5.49 -9.06
C ASP A 234 18.10 6.68 -8.15
N SER A 235 17.26 7.61 -8.58
CA SER A 235 16.89 8.80 -7.80
C SER A 235 16.03 8.54 -6.55
N VAL A 236 15.65 7.27 -6.27
CA VAL A 236 14.70 6.91 -5.22
C VAL A 236 15.13 5.68 -4.41
N HIS A 237 15.70 4.68 -5.08
CA HIS A 237 15.99 3.39 -4.46
C HIS A 237 17.45 3.31 -4.03
N PRO A 238 17.72 3.03 -2.74
CA PRO A 238 19.08 2.78 -2.28
C PRO A 238 19.74 1.60 -3.00
N ASN A 239 21.05 1.70 -3.20
CA ASN A 239 21.92 0.57 -3.46
C ASN A 239 22.30 -0.12 -2.14
N LEU A 240 23.18 -1.14 -2.18
CA LEU A 240 23.58 -1.85 -0.97
C LEU A 240 24.26 -0.93 0.04
N ASP A 241 25.13 -0.01 -0.41
CA ASP A 241 25.82 0.93 0.47
C ASP A 241 24.83 1.87 1.15
N GLY A 242 23.80 2.31 0.43
CA GLY A 242 22.70 3.10 1.01
C GLY A 242 21.97 2.35 2.12
N TYR A 243 21.67 1.06 1.92
CA TYR A 243 21.10 0.24 2.99
C TYR A 243 22.06 0.05 4.17
N LYS A 244 23.35 -0.11 3.91
CA LYS A 244 24.36 -0.18 5.00
C LYS A 244 24.44 1.11 5.83
N VAL A 245 24.13 2.26 5.26
CA VAL A 245 23.95 3.51 6.03
C VAL A 245 22.67 3.50 6.88
N MET A 246 21.57 2.91 6.35
CA MET A 246 20.28 2.86 7.05
C MET A 246 20.26 1.85 8.22
N GLU A 247 20.97 0.74 8.11
CA GLU A 247 20.97 -0.37 9.08
C GLU A 247 21.28 0.07 10.52
N PRO A 248 22.40 0.72 10.82
CA PRO A 248 22.72 1.11 12.20
C PRO A 248 21.69 2.08 12.78
N LEU A 249 21.07 2.91 11.95
CA LEU A 249 20.04 3.86 12.37
C LEU A 249 18.76 3.14 12.81
N VAL A 250 18.28 2.20 12.00
CA VAL A 250 17.06 1.46 12.31
C VAL A 250 17.27 0.49 13.47
N VAL A 251 18.41 -0.19 13.55
CA VAL A 251 18.76 -1.07 14.69
C VAL A 251 18.76 -0.28 16.01
N LYS A 252 19.37 0.91 16.03
CA LYS A 252 19.33 1.80 17.20
C LYS A 252 17.88 2.21 17.53
N GLY A 253 17.09 2.53 16.51
CA GLY A 253 15.66 2.86 16.65
C GLY A 253 14.85 1.72 17.26
N ILE A 254 15.01 0.51 16.74
CA ILE A 254 14.34 -0.70 17.22
C ILE A 254 14.70 -0.99 18.67
N LYS A 255 16.00 -1.01 19.01
CA LYS A 255 16.46 -1.20 20.38
C LYS A 255 15.82 -0.19 21.33
N ARG A 256 15.76 1.09 20.93
CA ARG A 256 15.11 2.15 21.72
C ARG A 256 13.59 1.95 21.84
N ALA A 257 12.93 1.44 20.83
CA ALA A 257 11.49 1.16 20.90
C ALA A 257 11.18 -0.01 21.85
N LEU A 258 11.98 -1.07 21.78
CA LEU A 258 11.83 -2.26 22.61
C LEU A 258 12.19 -2.03 24.08
N SER A 259 13.09 -1.08 24.39
CA SER A 259 13.47 -0.74 25.77
C SER A 259 12.46 0.16 26.50
N ARG A 260 11.46 0.70 25.79
CA ARG A 260 10.44 1.55 26.41
C ARG A 260 9.33 0.69 27.03
N PRO A 261 8.84 1.05 28.22
CA PRO A 261 7.75 0.37 28.86
C PRO A 261 6.44 0.38 28.04
#